data_7bda75de3b02006cae950a79075b7af5
#
_entry.id   7bda75de3b02006cae950a79075b7af5
#
_cell.length_a   1.000
_cell.length_b   1.000
_cell.length_c   1.000
_cell.angle_alpha   90.00
_cell.angle_beta   90.00
_cell.angle_gamma   90.00
#
_symmetry.space_group_name_H-M   'P 1'
#
loop_
_entity.id
_entity.type
_entity.pdbx_description
1 polymer ?
#
loop_
_entity_poly.entity_id
_entity_poly.type
_entity_poly.pdbx_seq_one_letter_code
_entity_poly.pdbx_strand_id
1 'polypeptide(L)'
;MSQSGNKFIKSMSLINLLPQKIQKELSSKSLLKVISGLSNFETQTVNKIVEAASMGGADLIDIACKPELVESAIGISPLPICVSSVEPKSFINSVKAGASLIEIGNYDSFYDQGITFSEEKILNLTKETKDLLPNIPLSVTVPHNMPIDKQVDLAIKLVLEGADIIQTEGGKSSNPYSSGIQGLLEKSVPTLAATFAIFKEFEKQSINIPIMSASGLSEVTCPLAVSCGASAVGVGSVVNKLDDLISMVAVVRGLKESLKNSMIKEKVS
;
A
#
# COMPACT_ATOMS: atom_id res chain seq x y z
N MET A 1 16.85 -39.57 4.16
CA MET A 1 15.44 -39.32 4.47
C MET A 1 15.39 -38.27 5.56
N SER A 2 15.27 -37.01 5.25
CA SER A 2 15.11 -35.93 6.22
C SER A 2 13.76 -35.27 5.92
N GLN A 3 12.80 -35.54 6.78
CA GLN A 3 11.52 -34.82 6.81
C GLN A 3 11.79 -33.40 7.32
N SER A 4 11.98 -32.47 6.41
CA SER A 4 11.88 -31.04 6.74
C SER A 4 10.39 -30.74 6.93
N GLY A 5 9.98 -30.66 8.20
CA GLY A 5 8.63 -30.29 8.58
C GLY A 5 8.24 -28.95 7.98
N ASN A 6 7.18 -28.99 7.19
CA ASN A 6 6.49 -27.82 6.69
C ASN A 6 5.90 -27.10 7.92
N LYS A 7 6.61 -26.10 8.45
CA LYS A 7 6.08 -25.18 9.45
C LYS A 7 4.97 -24.40 8.77
N PHE A 8 3.73 -24.85 8.94
CA PHE A 8 2.55 -24.07 8.57
C PHE A 8 2.68 -22.68 9.19
N ILE A 9 2.85 -21.68 8.35
CA ILE A 9 2.84 -20.27 8.74
C ILE A 9 1.40 -19.92 9.12
N LYS A 10 1.04 -20.20 10.36
CA LYS A 10 -0.18 -19.71 10.97
C LYS A 10 0.13 -18.39 11.67
N SER A 11 0.62 -17.41 10.93
CA SER A 11 0.57 -16.03 11.39
C SER A 11 -0.91 -15.66 11.42
N MET A 12 -1.44 -15.41 12.60
CA MET A 12 -2.78 -14.80 12.71
C MET A 12 -2.64 -13.36 12.24
N SER A 13 -2.95 -13.13 10.97
CA SER A 13 -2.97 -11.77 10.42
C SER A 13 -3.93 -10.89 11.22
N LEU A 14 -3.48 -9.68 11.54
CA LEU A 14 -4.28 -8.70 12.28
C LEU A 14 -5.28 -7.93 11.40
N ILE A 15 -5.48 -8.35 10.15
CA ILE A 15 -6.47 -7.75 9.23
C ILE A 15 -7.87 -7.68 9.85
N ASN A 16 -8.21 -8.65 10.70
CA ASN A 16 -9.49 -8.68 11.44
C ASN A 16 -9.64 -7.53 12.45
N LEU A 17 -8.57 -6.84 12.83
CA LEU A 17 -8.62 -5.66 13.68
C LEU A 17 -8.90 -4.36 12.90
N LEU A 18 -8.76 -4.38 11.58
CA LEU A 18 -9.15 -3.25 10.74
C LEU A 18 -10.68 -3.08 10.72
N PRO A 19 -11.18 -1.86 10.45
CA PRO A 19 -12.62 -1.63 10.31
C PRO A 19 -13.26 -2.59 9.31
N GLN A 20 -14.48 -3.05 9.58
CA GLN A 20 -15.18 -4.05 8.75
C GLN A 20 -15.27 -3.65 7.27
N LYS A 21 -15.41 -2.34 6.97
CA LYS A 21 -15.40 -1.83 5.61
C LYS A 21 -14.08 -2.18 4.91
N ILE A 22 -12.94 -1.95 5.57
CA ILE A 22 -11.61 -2.28 5.02
C ILE A 22 -11.47 -3.78 4.77
N GLN A 23 -11.87 -4.60 5.73
CA GLN A 23 -11.84 -6.06 5.59
C GLN A 23 -12.66 -6.54 4.37
N LYS A 24 -13.86 -5.96 4.19
CA LYS A 24 -14.73 -6.27 3.05
C LYS A 24 -14.08 -5.86 1.72
N GLU A 25 -13.55 -4.64 1.63
CA GLU A 25 -12.93 -4.13 0.39
C GLU A 25 -11.64 -4.91 0.04
N LEU A 26 -10.85 -5.35 1.04
CA LEU A 26 -9.72 -6.26 0.84
C LEU A 26 -10.17 -7.61 0.28
N SER A 27 -11.20 -8.20 0.89
CA SER A 27 -11.74 -9.51 0.46
C SER A 27 -12.32 -9.45 -0.96
N SER A 28 -12.93 -8.33 -1.31
CA SER A 28 -13.49 -8.10 -2.64
C SER A 28 -12.49 -7.48 -3.63
N LYS A 29 -11.20 -7.37 -3.27
CA LYS A 29 -10.13 -6.84 -4.14
C LYS A 29 -10.42 -5.44 -4.72
N SER A 30 -11.11 -4.61 -3.95
CA SER A 30 -11.57 -3.29 -4.40
C SER A 30 -11.12 -2.13 -3.50
N LEU A 31 -10.22 -2.40 -2.54
CA LEU A 31 -9.74 -1.38 -1.63
C LEU A 31 -8.88 -0.35 -2.38
N LEU A 32 -9.24 0.92 -2.21
CA LEU A 32 -8.48 2.07 -2.70
C LEU A 32 -7.87 2.84 -1.52
N LYS A 33 -6.53 2.88 -1.45
CA LYS A 33 -5.75 3.72 -0.55
C LYS A 33 -5.26 4.96 -1.32
N VAL A 34 -5.57 6.16 -0.83
CA VAL A 34 -4.95 7.40 -1.31
C VAL A 34 -3.75 7.71 -0.44
N ILE A 35 -2.62 8.05 -1.05
CA ILE A 35 -1.33 8.24 -0.38
C ILE A 35 -0.93 9.72 -0.50
N SER A 36 -0.90 10.44 0.61
CA SER A 36 -0.37 11.80 0.67
C SER A 36 1.16 11.83 0.59
N GLY A 37 1.81 10.79 1.11
CA GLY A 37 3.26 10.63 1.13
C GLY A 37 3.88 10.85 2.51
N LEU A 38 4.88 10.02 2.84
CA LEU A 38 5.50 9.99 4.17
C LEU A 38 6.32 11.25 4.50
N SER A 39 6.70 12.04 3.50
CA SER A 39 7.46 13.30 3.66
C SER A 39 6.57 14.54 3.53
N ASN A 40 5.25 14.39 3.36
CA ASN A 40 4.33 15.50 3.29
C ASN A 40 3.85 15.86 4.70
N PHE A 41 4.46 16.89 5.28
CA PHE A 41 4.16 17.37 6.64
C PHE A 41 3.34 18.67 6.66
N GLU A 42 2.99 19.20 5.49
CA GLU A 42 2.22 20.43 5.37
C GLU A 42 0.74 20.14 5.57
N THR A 43 0.19 20.58 6.71
CA THR A 43 -1.16 20.23 7.16
C THR A 43 -2.25 20.63 6.17
N GLN A 44 -2.15 21.78 5.51
CA GLN A 44 -3.19 22.22 4.57
C GLN A 44 -3.22 21.33 3.33
N THR A 45 -2.06 20.94 2.80
CA THR A 45 -1.94 20.00 1.67
C THR A 45 -2.45 18.63 2.04
N VAL A 46 -2.05 18.09 3.21
CA VAL A 46 -2.55 16.80 3.72
C VAL A 46 -4.07 16.83 3.86
N ASN A 47 -4.62 17.86 4.49
CA ASN A 47 -6.06 18.02 4.69
C ASN A 47 -6.84 18.05 3.38
N LYS A 48 -6.35 18.78 2.37
CA LYS A 48 -6.97 18.80 1.04
C LYS A 48 -7.01 17.40 0.41
N ILE A 49 -5.92 16.63 0.52
CA ILE A 49 -5.85 15.26 0.00
C ILE A 49 -6.79 14.33 0.77
N VAL A 50 -6.86 14.45 2.09
CA VAL A 50 -7.78 13.70 2.96
C VAL A 50 -9.25 13.98 2.59
N GLU A 51 -9.60 15.25 2.39
CA GLU A 51 -10.93 15.67 1.97
C GLU A 51 -11.26 15.11 0.57
N ALA A 52 -10.35 15.23 -0.37
CA ALA A 52 -10.51 14.68 -1.72
C ALA A 52 -10.68 13.16 -1.71
N ALA A 53 -9.89 12.44 -0.92
CA ALA A 53 -9.99 11.00 -0.75
C ALA A 53 -11.37 10.59 -0.20
N SER A 54 -11.84 11.29 0.83
CA SER A 54 -13.15 11.06 1.46
C SER A 54 -14.30 11.31 0.49
N MET A 55 -14.33 12.48 -0.16
CA MET A 55 -15.39 12.85 -1.10
C MET A 55 -15.37 12.01 -2.39
N GLY A 56 -14.20 11.57 -2.82
CA GLY A 56 -14.01 10.71 -3.99
C GLY A 56 -14.35 9.24 -3.75
N GLY A 57 -14.54 8.84 -2.48
CA GLY A 57 -14.94 7.48 -2.11
C GLY A 57 -13.79 6.50 -1.94
N ALA A 58 -12.59 6.96 -1.60
CA ALA A 58 -11.52 6.11 -1.14
C ALA A 58 -11.92 5.33 0.13
N ASP A 59 -11.18 4.29 0.46
CA ASP A 59 -11.45 3.46 1.63
C ASP A 59 -10.47 3.71 2.76
N LEU A 60 -9.27 4.15 2.43
CA LEU A 60 -8.14 4.35 3.33
C LEU A 60 -7.33 5.56 2.87
N ILE A 61 -6.85 6.35 3.81
CA ILE A 61 -5.87 7.43 3.55
C ILE A 61 -4.55 7.11 4.23
N ASP A 62 -3.45 7.34 3.54
CA ASP A 62 -2.08 7.19 4.06
C ASP A 62 -1.39 8.54 4.12
N ILE A 63 -0.93 8.90 5.31
CA ILE A 63 -0.30 10.20 5.62
C ILE A 63 1.05 10.01 6.32
N ALA A 64 1.84 11.07 6.38
CA ALA A 64 3.08 11.08 7.15
C ALA A 64 2.83 10.77 8.64
N CYS A 65 3.74 10.03 9.25
CA CYS A 65 3.61 9.56 10.62
C CYS A 65 3.86 10.71 11.64
N LYS A 66 2.82 11.54 11.82
CA LYS A 66 2.76 12.60 12.82
C LYS A 66 1.41 12.63 13.53
N PRO A 67 1.36 12.64 14.87
CA PRO A 67 0.10 12.65 15.63
C PRO A 67 -0.84 13.80 15.24
N GLU A 68 -0.28 15.00 15.04
CA GLU A 68 -1.04 16.21 14.71
C GLU A 68 -1.74 16.08 13.32
N LEU A 69 -1.12 15.39 12.36
CA LEU A 69 -1.74 15.11 11.07
C LEU A 69 -2.85 14.08 11.19
N VAL A 70 -2.68 13.08 12.06
CA VAL A 70 -3.71 12.06 12.33
C VAL A 70 -4.93 12.73 12.97
N GLU A 71 -4.75 13.54 14.01
CA GLU A 71 -5.83 14.28 14.67
C GLU A 71 -6.55 15.22 13.69
N SER A 72 -5.81 15.95 12.87
CA SER A 72 -6.37 16.82 11.85
C SER A 72 -7.20 16.03 10.82
N ALA A 73 -6.69 14.91 10.32
CA ALA A 73 -7.37 14.07 9.34
C ALA A 73 -8.67 13.46 9.90
N ILE A 74 -8.67 13.00 11.17
CA ILE A 74 -9.87 12.50 11.86
C ILE A 74 -10.93 13.59 11.98
N GLY A 75 -10.51 14.84 12.19
CA GLY A 75 -11.42 15.99 12.32
C GLY A 75 -12.18 16.31 11.03
N ILE A 76 -11.68 15.91 9.86
CA ILE A 76 -12.27 16.24 8.55
C ILE A 76 -12.82 15.03 7.79
N SER A 77 -12.43 13.81 8.14
CA SER A 77 -12.82 12.62 7.38
C SER A 77 -13.06 11.41 8.28
N PRO A 78 -14.10 10.60 7.99
CA PRO A 78 -14.33 9.33 8.66
C PRO A 78 -13.46 8.19 8.12
N LEU A 79 -12.58 8.44 7.15
CA LEU A 79 -11.73 7.40 6.59
C LEU A 79 -10.75 6.87 7.64
N PRO A 80 -10.55 5.54 7.70
CA PRO A 80 -9.46 4.97 8.47
C PRO A 80 -8.11 5.53 7.98
N ILE A 81 -7.19 5.74 8.92
CA ILE A 81 -5.89 6.36 8.65
C ILE A 81 -4.79 5.32 8.74
N CYS A 82 -4.00 5.22 7.69
CA CYS A 82 -2.68 4.63 7.67
C CYS A 82 -1.65 5.71 7.89
N VAL A 83 -0.59 5.41 8.63
CA VAL A 83 0.58 6.28 8.75
C VAL A 83 1.83 5.57 8.29
N SER A 84 2.65 6.26 7.48
CA SER A 84 3.87 5.70 6.89
C SER A 84 5.12 6.30 7.49
N SER A 85 6.10 5.45 7.83
CA SER A 85 7.41 5.84 8.35
C SER A 85 8.45 4.75 8.13
N VAL A 86 9.72 5.11 8.29
CA VAL A 86 10.86 4.18 8.41
C VAL A 86 11.49 4.22 9.81
N GLU A 87 10.79 4.82 10.76
CA GLU A 87 11.22 4.95 12.17
C GLU A 87 10.18 4.29 13.09
N PRO A 88 10.41 3.05 13.58
CA PRO A 88 9.42 2.28 14.35
C PRO A 88 8.82 3.03 15.54
N LYS A 89 9.62 3.81 16.25
CA LYS A 89 9.17 4.56 17.44
C LYS A 89 8.19 5.69 17.09
N SER A 90 8.23 6.24 15.88
CA SER A 90 7.32 7.30 15.45
C SER A 90 5.86 6.85 15.39
N PHE A 91 5.61 5.54 15.13
CA PHE A 91 4.26 5.00 15.07
C PHE A 91 3.50 5.08 16.40
N ILE A 92 4.19 4.99 17.55
CA ILE A 92 3.55 4.88 18.87
C ILE A 92 2.56 6.02 19.12
N ASN A 93 2.98 7.27 18.88
CA ASN A 93 2.14 8.42 19.13
C ASN A 93 1.06 8.61 18.07
N SER A 94 1.33 8.27 16.81
CA SER A 94 0.34 8.32 15.74
C SER A 94 -0.77 7.26 15.91
N VAL A 95 -0.43 6.08 16.43
CA VAL A 95 -1.42 5.05 16.81
C VAL A 95 -2.29 5.54 17.97
N LYS A 96 -1.68 6.18 19.01
CA LYS A 96 -2.44 6.78 20.11
C LYS A 96 -3.37 7.90 19.65
N ALA A 97 -2.99 8.64 18.62
CA ALA A 97 -3.80 9.68 18.00
C ALA A 97 -4.95 9.11 17.11
N GLY A 98 -4.98 7.79 16.84
CA GLY A 98 -6.08 7.12 16.16
C GLY A 98 -5.75 6.49 14.80
N ALA A 99 -4.49 6.36 14.42
CA ALA A 99 -4.12 5.61 13.23
C ALA A 99 -4.51 4.13 13.38
N SER A 100 -5.17 3.57 12.34
CA SER A 100 -5.71 2.21 12.34
C SER A 100 -4.79 1.19 11.68
N LEU A 101 -3.86 1.64 10.85
CA LEU A 101 -2.87 0.87 10.12
C LEU A 101 -1.55 1.61 10.15
N ILE A 102 -0.45 0.89 10.23
CA ILE A 102 0.89 1.46 10.10
C ILE A 102 1.60 0.85 8.90
N GLU A 103 2.47 1.61 8.26
CA GLU A 103 3.20 1.16 7.08
C GLU A 103 4.70 1.49 7.17
N ILE A 104 5.53 0.47 7.02
CA ILE A 104 6.96 0.65 6.76
C ILE A 104 7.11 0.72 5.24
N GLY A 105 7.42 1.91 4.71
CA GLY A 105 7.49 2.02 3.26
C GLY A 105 7.50 3.44 2.72
N ASN A 106 7.06 3.53 1.46
CA ASN A 106 7.15 4.75 0.65
C ASN A 106 8.61 5.19 0.45
N TYR A 107 9.49 4.24 0.10
CA TYR A 107 10.94 4.48 0.00
C TYR A 107 11.31 5.42 -1.13
N ASP A 108 10.43 5.68 -2.09
CA ASP A 108 10.62 6.62 -3.20
C ASP A 108 11.13 7.99 -2.74
N SER A 109 10.71 8.46 -1.56
CA SER A 109 11.17 9.74 -0.99
C SER A 109 12.65 9.75 -0.59
N PHE A 110 13.26 8.59 -0.42
CA PHE A 110 14.65 8.42 0.01
C PHE A 110 15.60 8.14 -1.14
N TYR A 111 15.11 7.54 -2.23
CA TYR A 111 15.96 7.18 -3.37
C TYR A 111 16.60 8.41 -4.04
N ASP A 112 15.89 9.53 -4.10
CA ASP A 112 16.42 10.79 -4.64
C ASP A 112 17.57 11.37 -3.78
N GLN A 113 17.65 10.93 -2.51
CA GLN A 113 18.73 11.28 -1.57
C GLN A 113 19.86 10.25 -1.57
N GLY A 114 19.81 9.25 -2.46
CA GLY A 114 20.80 8.15 -2.51
C GLY A 114 20.65 7.12 -1.38
N ILE A 115 19.57 7.18 -0.60
CA ILE A 115 19.34 6.24 0.51
C ILE A 115 18.58 5.03 -0.01
N THR A 116 19.14 3.85 0.22
CA THR A 116 18.53 2.56 -0.14
C THR A 116 18.23 1.72 1.11
N PHE A 117 17.30 0.79 0.96
CA PHE A 117 16.89 -0.11 2.05
C PHE A 117 17.26 -1.54 1.66
N SER A 118 18.21 -2.12 2.41
CA SER A 118 18.54 -3.54 2.26
C SER A 118 17.47 -4.44 2.85
N GLU A 119 17.42 -5.69 2.39
CA GLU A 119 16.57 -6.72 2.96
C GLU A 119 16.69 -6.80 4.49
N GLU A 120 17.92 -6.89 5.01
CA GLU A 120 18.19 -6.96 6.45
C GLU A 120 17.62 -5.75 7.20
N LYS A 121 17.80 -4.54 6.66
CA LYS A 121 17.28 -3.31 7.28
C LYS A 121 15.76 -3.35 7.38
N ILE A 122 15.06 -3.78 6.32
CA ILE A 122 13.59 -3.84 6.30
C ILE A 122 13.06 -4.90 7.27
N LEU A 123 13.68 -6.07 7.31
CA LEU A 123 13.34 -7.12 8.26
C LEU A 123 13.51 -6.66 9.71
N ASN A 124 14.62 -5.96 10.01
CA ASN A 124 14.86 -5.41 11.35
C ASN A 124 13.83 -4.34 11.73
N LEU A 125 13.46 -3.44 10.79
CA LEU A 125 12.40 -2.44 10.99
C LEU A 125 11.05 -3.12 11.25
N THR A 126 10.72 -4.17 10.51
CA THR A 126 9.48 -4.93 10.66
C THR A 126 9.41 -5.58 12.04
N LYS A 127 10.47 -6.26 12.45
CA LYS A 127 10.57 -6.90 13.75
C LYS A 127 10.46 -5.87 14.89
N GLU A 128 11.26 -4.80 14.87
CA GLU A 128 11.21 -3.74 15.89
C GLU A 128 9.79 -3.13 15.97
N THR A 129 9.15 -2.89 14.84
CA THR A 129 7.78 -2.34 14.81
C THR A 129 6.78 -3.29 15.44
N LYS A 130 6.85 -4.60 15.13
CA LYS A 130 5.95 -5.61 15.72
C LYS A 130 6.21 -5.81 17.21
N ASP A 131 7.47 -5.71 17.66
CA ASP A 131 7.82 -5.76 19.09
C ASP A 131 7.23 -4.58 19.85
N LEU A 132 7.25 -3.37 19.26
CA LEU A 132 6.68 -2.16 19.87
C LEU A 132 5.15 -2.11 19.81
N LEU A 133 4.56 -2.60 18.74
CA LEU A 133 3.12 -2.48 18.41
C LEU A 133 2.54 -3.82 17.94
N PRO A 134 2.53 -4.87 18.81
CA PRO A 134 2.16 -6.24 18.42
C PRO A 134 0.70 -6.39 17.98
N ASN A 135 -0.18 -5.45 18.37
CA ASN A 135 -1.61 -5.52 18.13
C ASN A 135 -2.10 -4.52 17.06
N ILE A 136 -1.20 -3.92 16.30
CA ILE A 136 -1.57 -3.00 15.21
C ILE A 136 -1.26 -3.69 13.88
N PRO A 137 -2.21 -3.68 12.92
CA PRO A 137 -1.97 -4.15 11.56
C PRO A 137 -0.81 -3.41 10.91
N LEU A 138 0.09 -4.15 10.27
CA LEU A 138 1.32 -3.63 9.66
C LEU A 138 1.36 -3.94 8.17
N SER A 139 1.44 -2.91 7.35
CA SER A 139 1.81 -2.98 5.94
C SER A 139 3.33 -2.79 5.80
N VAL A 140 3.96 -3.57 4.93
CA VAL A 140 5.40 -3.40 4.63
C VAL A 140 5.61 -3.35 3.14
N THR A 141 6.27 -2.30 2.67
CA THR A 141 6.62 -2.12 1.26
C THR A 141 7.87 -2.93 0.91
N VAL A 142 7.83 -3.59 -0.23
CA VAL A 142 8.99 -4.26 -0.84
C VAL A 142 9.65 -3.29 -1.82
N PRO A 143 10.96 -2.99 -1.67
CA PRO A 143 11.66 -2.03 -2.53
C PRO A 143 11.73 -2.48 -3.98
N HIS A 144 11.38 -1.59 -4.91
CA HIS A 144 11.41 -1.87 -6.35
C HIS A 144 12.82 -1.95 -6.96
N ASN A 145 13.83 -1.45 -6.27
CA ASN A 145 15.23 -1.48 -6.72
C ASN A 145 15.91 -2.83 -6.51
N MET A 146 15.22 -3.80 -5.92
CA MET A 146 15.68 -5.19 -5.83
C MET A 146 15.26 -5.99 -7.07
N PRO A 147 16.06 -7.01 -7.50
CA PRO A 147 15.60 -8.00 -8.48
C PRO A 147 14.27 -8.66 -8.05
N ILE A 148 13.42 -9.03 -9.00
CA ILE A 148 12.07 -9.55 -8.71
C ILE A 148 12.11 -10.81 -7.83
N ASP A 149 13.03 -11.72 -8.06
CA ASP A 149 13.22 -12.91 -7.21
C ASP A 149 13.52 -12.52 -5.76
N LYS A 150 14.32 -11.48 -5.54
CA LYS A 150 14.62 -10.95 -4.20
C LYS A 150 13.43 -10.24 -3.56
N GLN A 151 12.60 -9.56 -4.37
CA GLN A 151 11.36 -8.99 -3.89
C GLN A 151 10.39 -10.07 -3.38
N VAL A 152 10.28 -11.19 -4.10
CA VAL A 152 9.47 -12.34 -3.69
C VAL A 152 10.00 -12.98 -2.41
N ASP A 153 11.32 -13.24 -2.33
CA ASP A 153 11.96 -13.79 -1.14
C ASP A 153 11.74 -12.89 0.09
N LEU A 154 11.91 -11.58 -0.09
CA LEU A 154 11.67 -10.60 0.98
C LEU A 154 10.20 -10.59 1.42
N ALA A 155 9.26 -10.60 0.49
CA ALA A 155 7.83 -10.62 0.83
C ALA A 155 7.47 -11.80 1.73
N ILE A 156 7.99 -13.00 1.44
CA ILE A 156 7.78 -14.19 2.28
C ILE A 156 8.38 -13.99 3.69
N LYS A 157 9.60 -13.47 3.77
CA LYS A 157 10.27 -13.21 5.06
C LYS A 157 9.53 -12.17 5.89
N LEU A 158 9.00 -11.12 5.24
CA LEU A 158 8.20 -10.10 5.91
C LEU A 158 6.91 -10.66 6.52
N VAL A 159 6.25 -11.59 5.82
CA VAL A 159 5.09 -12.30 6.37
C VAL A 159 5.49 -13.13 7.61
N LEU A 160 6.66 -13.76 7.58
CA LEU A 160 7.18 -14.52 8.74
C LEU A 160 7.50 -13.60 9.93
N GLU A 161 7.95 -12.38 9.68
CA GLU A 161 8.20 -11.36 10.70
C GLU A 161 6.93 -10.63 11.17
N GLY A 162 5.75 -10.98 10.61
CA GLY A 162 4.45 -10.49 11.07
C GLY A 162 3.87 -9.33 10.27
N ALA A 163 4.30 -9.12 9.03
CA ALA A 163 3.59 -8.21 8.12
C ALA A 163 2.19 -8.74 7.81
N ASP A 164 1.18 -7.89 7.91
CA ASP A 164 -0.22 -8.21 7.67
C ASP A 164 -0.65 -7.87 6.24
N ILE A 165 0.06 -6.95 5.58
CA ILE A 165 -0.11 -6.56 4.18
C ILE A 165 1.28 -6.42 3.56
N ILE A 166 1.46 -6.94 2.34
CA ILE A 166 2.65 -6.67 1.54
C ILE A 166 2.30 -5.61 0.50
N GLN A 167 3.04 -4.49 0.48
CA GLN A 167 2.88 -3.46 -0.53
C GLN A 167 4.01 -3.53 -1.56
N THR A 168 3.67 -3.39 -2.84
CA THR A 168 4.66 -3.23 -3.91
C THR A 168 4.85 -1.75 -4.24
N GLU A 169 5.99 -1.41 -4.82
CA GLU A 169 6.26 -0.10 -5.40
C GLU A 169 6.95 -0.26 -6.75
N GLY A 170 7.15 0.81 -7.52
CA GLY A 170 7.82 0.68 -8.82
C GLY A 170 7.76 1.91 -9.70
N GLY A 171 7.02 2.94 -9.32
CA GLY A 171 6.79 4.10 -10.17
C GLY A 171 8.04 4.89 -10.55
N LYS A 172 9.05 4.94 -9.70
CA LYS A 172 10.31 5.64 -9.99
C LYS A 172 11.29 4.81 -10.85
N SER A 173 11.17 3.49 -10.88
CA SER A 173 12.00 2.66 -11.74
C SER A 173 11.53 2.63 -13.19
N SER A 174 10.34 3.14 -13.48
CA SER A 174 9.83 3.23 -14.84
C SER A 174 10.10 4.60 -15.46
N ASN A 175 10.68 4.61 -16.63
CA ASN A 175 10.81 5.80 -17.47
C ASN A 175 10.00 5.55 -18.75
N PRO A 176 8.71 5.90 -18.76
CA PRO A 176 7.87 5.65 -19.93
C PRO A 176 8.35 6.48 -21.11
N TYR A 177 8.50 5.82 -22.27
CA TYR A 177 8.90 6.45 -23.53
C TYR A 177 7.68 7.02 -24.27
N SER A 178 6.51 6.39 -24.07
CA SER A 178 5.29 6.72 -24.79
C SER A 178 4.45 7.73 -24.01
N SER A 179 3.62 8.48 -24.77
CA SER A 179 2.59 9.34 -24.19
C SER A 179 1.23 8.62 -24.08
N GLY A 180 0.28 9.22 -23.39
CA GLY A 180 -1.09 8.72 -23.28
C GLY A 180 -1.17 7.36 -22.58
N ILE A 181 -2.07 6.50 -23.06
CA ILE A 181 -2.36 5.20 -22.43
C ILE A 181 -1.13 4.28 -22.43
N GLN A 182 -0.35 4.26 -23.50
CA GLN A 182 0.88 3.46 -23.55
C GLN A 182 1.85 3.84 -22.44
N GLY A 183 2.10 5.14 -22.24
CA GLY A 183 2.95 5.61 -21.16
C GLY A 183 2.41 5.27 -19.77
N LEU A 184 1.10 5.26 -19.56
CA LEU A 184 0.49 4.81 -18.32
C LEU A 184 0.71 3.32 -18.07
N LEU A 185 0.62 2.50 -19.11
CA LEU A 185 0.94 1.07 -19.04
C LEU A 185 2.41 0.85 -18.70
N GLU A 186 3.32 1.47 -19.46
CA GLU A 186 4.77 1.38 -19.23
C GLU A 186 5.13 1.77 -17.79
N LYS A 187 4.54 2.84 -17.29
CA LYS A 187 4.77 3.32 -15.93
C LYS A 187 4.33 2.33 -14.86
N SER A 188 3.30 1.56 -15.09
CA SER A 188 2.76 0.59 -14.12
C SER A 188 3.50 -0.76 -14.14
N VAL A 189 4.25 -1.09 -15.19
CA VAL A 189 4.86 -2.41 -15.40
C VAL A 189 5.68 -2.91 -14.22
N PRO A 190 6.60 -2.13 -13.61
CA PRO A 190 7.39 -2.64 -12.48
C PRO A 190 6.52 -3.07 -11.30
N THR A 191 5.53 -2.24 -10.96
CA THR A 191 4.57 -2.51 -9.87
C THR A 191 3.71 -3.76 -10.17
N LEU A 192 3.19 -3.88 -11.40
CA LEU A 192 2.36 -5.02 -11.81
C LEU A 192 3.18 -6.32 -11.83
N ALA A 193 4.41 -6.28 -12.33
CA ALA A 193 5.30 -7.44 -12.36
C ALA A 193 5.65 -7.94 -10.95
N ALA A 194 5.99 -7.03 -10.03
CA ALA A 194 6.24 -7.37 -8.63
C ALA A 194 5.00 -7.97 -7.96
N THR A 195 3.84 -7.33 -8.13
CA THR A 195 2.56 -7.82 -7.60
C THR A 195 2.28 -9.25 -8.09
N PHE A 196 2.39 -9.49 -9.40
CA PHE A 196 2.12 -10.80 -9.98
C PHE A 196 3.09 -11.87 -9.48
N ALA A 197 4.39 -11.57 -9.42
CA ALA A 197 5.40 -12.52 -8.97
C ALA A 197 5.20 -12.92 -7.49
N ILE A 198 4.94 -11.93 -6.61
CA ILE A 198 4.66 -12.19 -5.18
C ILE A 198 3.36 -12.98 -5.05
N PHE A 199 2.29 -12.61 -5.78
CA PHE A 199 1.02 -13.30 -5.74
C PHE A 199 1.16 -14.77 -6.14
N LYS A 200 1.85 -15.07 -7.23
CA LYS A 200 2.06 -16.45 -7.70
C LYS A 200 2.82 -17.31 -6.69
N GLU A 201 3.82 -16.76 -6.02
CA GLU A 201 4.55 -17.50 -4.99
C GLU A 201 3.71 -17.67 -3.71
N PHE A 202 2.90 -16.66 -3.34
CA PHE A 202 1.96 -16.78 -2.22
C PHE A 202 0.90 -17.87 -2.47
N GLU A 203 0.33 -17.95 -3.70
CA GLU A 203 -0.57 -19.04 -4.10
C GLU A 203 0.11 -20.40 -3.91
N LYS A 204 1.32 -20.55 -4.43
CA LYS A 204 2.09 -21.82 -4.37
C LYS A 204 2.38 -22.26 -2.94
N GLN A 205 2.65 -21.30 -2.04
CA GLN A 205 2.95 -21.58 -0.63
C GLN A 205 1.72 -21.52 0.28
N SER A 206 0.52 -21.31 -0.25
CA SER A 206 -0.72 -21.13 0.51
C SER A 206 -0.64 -20.01 1.56
N ILE A 207 0.06 -18.93 1.23
CA ILE A 207 0.14 -17.71 2.04
C ILE A 207 -1.08 -16.84 1.71
N ASN A 208 -1.93 -16.58 2.71
CA ASN A 208 -3.15 -15.80 2.54
C ASN A 208 -2.99 -14.40 3.18
N ILE A 209 -2.05 -13.62 2.67
CA ILE A 209 -1.78 -12.24 3.08
C ILE A 209 -2.13 -11.31 1.90
N PRO A 210 -2.91 -10.22 2.14
CA PRO A 210 -3.24 -9.26 1.09
C PRO A 210 -2.01 -8.61 0.48
N ILE A 211 -2.04 -8.41 -0.85
CA ILE A 211 -1.04 -7.64 -1.58
C ILE A 211 -1.67 -6.32 -2.00
N MET A 212 -1.03 -5.21 -1.65
CA MET A 212 -1.38 -3.88 -2.08
C MET A 212 -0.44 -3.46 -3.21
N SER A 213 -0.98 -3.24 -4.38
CA SER A 213 -0.22 -2.74 -5.53
C SER A 213 -0.18 -1.22 -5.48
N ALA A 214 1.01 -0.63 -5.35
CA ALA A 214 1.16 0.81 -5.25
C ALA A 214 2.26 1.35 -6.16
N SER A 215 2.22 2.66 -6.42
CA SER A 215 3.13 3.40 -7.30
C SER A 215 2.92 3.16 -8.81
N GLY A 216 2.90 4.25 -9.55
CA GLY A 216 2.79 4.23 -11.02
C GLY A 216 1.41 3.87 -11.58
N LEU A 217 0.41 3.66 -10.72
CA LEU A 217 -0.94 3.26 -11.13
C LEU A 217 -1.82 4.46 -11.50
N SER A 218 -2.80 4.19 -12.35
CA SER A 218 -3.81 5.12 -12.85
C SER A 218 -5.16 4.43 -12.94
N GLU A 219 -6.20 5.18 -13.27
CA GLU A 219 -7.55 4.63 -13.50
C GLU A 219 -7.55 3.48 -14.52
N VAL A 220 -6.71 3.58 -15.57
CA VAL A 220 -6.57 2.54 -16.60
C VAL A 220 -5.87 1.29 -16.08
N THR A 221 -4.90 1.44 -15.17
CA THR A 221 -4.02 0.33 -14.74
C THR A 221 -4.40 -0.28 -13.39
N CYS A 222 -5.27 0.36 -12.61
CA CYS A 222 -5.80 -0.23 -11.36
C CYS A 222 -6.50 -1.59 -11.57
N PRO A 223 -7.34 -1.79 -12.59
CA PRO A 223 -7.92 -3.11 -12.89
C PRO A 223 -6.87 -4.18 -13.20
N LEU A 224 -5.77 -3.79 -13.85
CA LEU A 224 -4.66 -4.71 -14.14
C LEU A 224 -3.95 -5.16 -12.86
N ALA A 225 -3.79 -4.26 -11.88
CA ALA A 225 -3.22 -4.63 -10.58
C ALA A 225 -4.06 -5.72 -9.88
N VAL A 226 -5.39 -5.60 -9.92
CA VAL A 226 -6.30 -6.62 -9.39
C VAL A 226 -6.14 -7.94 -10.16
N SER A 227 -6.06 -7.91 -11.48
CA SER A 227 -5.83 -9.10 -12.32
C SER A 227 -4.45 -9.74 -12.06
N CYS A 228 -3.46 -8.95 -11.61
CA CYS A 228 -2.15 -9.46 -11.16
C CYS A 228 -2.17 -10.02 -9.73
N GLY A 229 -3.32 -10.04 -9.05
CA GLY A 229 -3.46 -10.64 -7.72
C GLY A 229 -3.51 -9.65 -6.56
N ALA A 230 -3.52 -8.34 -6.82
CA ALA A 230 -3.68 -7.36 -5.75
C ALA A 230 -5.06 -7.44 -5.08
N SER A 231 -5.08 -7.31 -3.75
CA SER A 231 -6.29 -7.14 -2.96
C SER A 231 -6.64 -5.66 -2.74
N ALA A 232 -5.67 -4.78 -2.97
CA ALA A 232 -5.78 -3.35 -2.78
C ALA A 232 -4.89 -2.59 -3.76
N VAL A 233 -5.23 -1.33 -3.99
CA VAL A 233 -4.45 -0.41 -4.81
C VAL A 233 -4.13 0.85 -4.01
N GLY A 234 -2.86 1.27 -4.05
CA GLY A 234 -2.37 2.51 -3.47
C GLY A 234 -2.02 3.54 -4.55
N VAL A 235 -2.53 4.75 -4.46
CA VAL A 235 -2.26 5.84 -5.41
C VAL A 235 -1.84 7.11 -4.69
N GLY A 236 -0.79 7.75 -5.18
CA GLY A 236 -0.31 9.04 -4.65
C GLY A 236 -0.25 10.10 -5.74
N SER A 237 0.75 10.05 -6.59
CA SER A 237 1.08 11.12 -7.52
C SER A 237 -0.03 11.49 -8.51
N VAL A 238 -0.94 10.59 -8.84
CA VAL A 238 -2.08 10.85 -9.73
C VAL A 238 -3.09 11.81 -9.08
N VAL A 239 -3.14 11.86 -7.76
CA VAL A 239 -3.97 12.78 -6.97
C VAL A 239 -3.16 14.01 -6.55
N ASN A 240 -1.96 13.80 -5.99
CA ASN A 240 -1.16 14.86 -5.35
C ASN A 240 -0.59 15.89 -6.33
N LYS A 241 -0.58 15.61 -7.64
CA LYS A 241 -0.13 16.55 -8.68
C LYS A 241 -1.21 17.54 -9.13
N LEU A 242 -2.42 17.37 -8.62
CA LEU A 242 -3.54 18.25 -8.94
C LEU A 242 -3.61 19.41 -7.93
N ASP A 243 -3.93 20.60 -8.42
CA ASP A 243 -3.93 21.80 -7.60
C ASP A 243 -5.26 22.06 -6.90
N ASP A 244 -6.37 21.60 -7.49
CA ASP A 244 -7.71 21.88 -6.98
C ASP A 244 -8.43 20.63 -6.44
N LEU A 245 -9.26 20.85 -5.42
CA LEU A 245 -10.00 19.81 -4.73
C LEU A 245 -10.95 19.04 -5.67
N ILE A 246 -11.63 19.72 -6.60
CA ILE A 246 -12.64 19.11 -7.47
C ILE A 246 -11.99 18.09 -8.40
N SER A 247 -10.86 18.47 -9.00
CA SER A 247 -10.07 17.56 -9.85
C SER A 247 -9.54 16.36 -9.08
N MET A 248 -9.06 16.55 -7.84
CA MET A 248 -8.64 15.46 -6.97
C MET A 248 -9.80 14.49 -6.69
N VAL A 249 -10.98 15.03 -6.32
CA VAL A 249 -12.20 14.23 -6.04
C VAL A 249 -12.61 13.43 -7.28
N ALA A 250 -12.59 14.05 -8.46
CA ALA A 250 -12.96 13.41 -9.72
C ALA A 250 -12.04 12.22 -10.03
N VAL A 251 -10.72 12.41 -9.87
CA VAL A 251 -9.72 11.34 -10.08
C VAL A 251 -9.89 10.21 -9.07
N VAL A 252 -10.05 10.52 -7.78
CA VAL A 252 -10.28 9.48 -6.75
C VAL A 252 -11.54 8.66 -7.05
N ARG A 253 -12.61 9.33 -7.49
CA ARG A 253 -13.87 8.68 -7.88
C ARG A 253 -13.68 7.75 -9.08
N GLY A 254 -13.02 8.20 -10.13
CA GLY A 254 -12.70 7.40 -11.31
C GLY A 254 -11.88 6.16 -10.96
N LEU A 255 -10.85 6.31 -10.11
CA LEU A 255 -10.05 5.20 -9.59
C LEU A 255 -10.91 4.17 -8.83
N LYS A 256 -11.79 4.65 -7.93
CA LYS A 256 -12.68 3.76 -7.16
C LYS A 256 -13.68 3.02 -8.06
N GLU A 257 -14.24 3.70 -9.04
CA GLU A 257 -15.16 3.10 -10.01
C GLU A 257 -14.46 2.08 -10.90
N SER A 258 -13.23 2.34 -11.34
CA SER A 258 -12.45 1.40 -12.16
C SER A 258 -12.20 0.08 -11.42
N LEU A 259 -11.91 0.12 -10.11
CA LEU A 259 -11.75 -1.07 -9.28
C LEU A 259 -13.05 -1.85 -9.12
N LYS A 260 -14.20 -1.19 -8.91
CA LYS A 260 -15.50 -1.85 -8.80
C LYS A 260 -15.93 -2.54 -10.10
N ASN A 261 -15.67 -1.91 -11.23
CA ASN A 261 -16.05 -2.45 -12.56
C ASN A 261 -15.22 -3.67 -12.95
N SER A 262 -13.98 -3.80 -12.48
CA SER A 262 -13.15 -4.99 -12.71
C SER A 262 -13.77 -6.25 -12.11
N MET A 263 -14.42 -6.13 -10.95
CA MET A 263 -15.06 -7.24 -10.25
C MET A 263 -16.34 -7.77 -10.92
N ILE A 264 -17.05 -6.90 -11.64
CA ILE A 264 -18.29 -7.30 -12.33
C ILE A 264 -17.94 -8.23 -13.50
N LYS A 265 -16.81 -8.00 -14.17
CA LYS A 265 -16.37 -8.81 -15.30
C LYS A 265 -15.89 -10.22 -14.89
N GLU A 266 -15.24 -10.37 -13.73
CA GLU A 266 -14.82 -11.70 -13.24
C GLU A 266 -16.00 -12.60 -12.83
N LYS A 267 -17.18 -12.02 -12.53
CA LYS A 267 -18.39 -12.78 -12.19
C LYS A 267 -19.22 -13.23 -13.41
N VAL A 268 -18.90 -12.73 -14.58
CA VAL A 268 -19.65 -12.97 -15.84
C VAL A 268 -18.85 -13.84 -16.82
N SER A 269 -17.56 -14.09 -16.54
CA SER A 269 -16.69 -15.03 -17.27
C SER A 269 -16.58 -16.37 -16.54
#